data_6b43e6c428e5112e6b0b343a46635744
#
_entry.id   6b43e6c428e5112e6b0b343a46635744
#
_cell.length_a   1.000
_cell.length_b   1.000
_cell.length_c   1.000
_cell.angle_alpha   90.00
_cell.angle_beta   90.00
_cell.angle_gamma   90.00
#
_symmetry.space_group_name_H-M   'P 1'
#
loop_
_entity.id
_entity.type
_entity.pdbx_description
1 polymer ?
#
loop_
_entity_poly.entity_id
_entity_poly.type
_entity_poly.pdbx_seq_one_letter_code
_entity_poly.pdbx_strand_id
1 'polypeptide(L)'
;MANQEQNGICREIGARTGGDIYIGVVGPVRSGKSTFIKRFMEQLVLPAIGPAAARERARDELPQSAAGRTIMTTEPKFIPETAVPLQLEGGGECRVRLIDCVGYMVEGAMGHEENDRPRMVKSPWFDHEVPFDLAAETGTRKVICEHSTIGIVVTTDGSVSDIPREGYARTEKRIVEELDALGKPYIILLNSTHPEAPETKQLAEGMARDYDHTVLPVSCVDLDAEALGSILRQVLYEFPVRELDFALPRWVTMLENG
;
A
#
# COMPACT_ATOMS: atom_id res chain seq x y z
N MET A 1 -23.15 13.39 -10.28
CA MET A 1 -21.89 13.77 -10.94
C MET A 1 -20.70 12.99 -10.38
N ALA A 2 -20.53 12.82 -9.08
CA ALA A 2 -19.42 12.04 -8.50
C ALA A 2 -19.30 10.57 -9.00
N ASN A 3 -20.40 9.90 -9.33
CA ASN A 3 -20.40 8.52 -9.83
C ASN A 3 -19.83 8.34 -11.24
N GLN A 4 -19.81 9.38 -12.09
CA GLN A 4 -19.24 9.29 -13.44
C GLN A 4 -17.72 9.48 -13.43
N GLU A 5 -17.20 10.30 -12.52
CA GLU A 5 -15.76 10.55 -12.38
C GLU A 5 -15.02 9.32 -11.80
N GLN A 6 -15.63 8.65 -10.81
CA GLN A 6 -15.05 7.42 -10.22
C GLN A 6 -14.98 6.24 -11.21
N ASN A 7 -16.00 6.09 -12.08
CA ASN A 7 -15.98 5.13 -13.17
C ASN A 7 -14.87 5.44 -14.20
N GLY A 8 -14.52 6.72 -14.38
CA GLY A 8 -13.44 7.15 -15.26
C GLY A 8 -12.08 6.69 -14.78
N ILE A 9 -11.76 6.90 -13.50
CA ILE A 9 -10.45 6.60 -12.89
C ILE A 9 -10.17 5.09 -12.90
N CYS A 10 -11.10 4.26 -12.40
CA CYS A 10 -10.93 2.80 -12.43
C CYS A 10 -10.79 2.26 -13.85
N ARG A 11 -11.54 2.83 -14.80
CA ARG A 11 -11.48 2.45 -16.21
C ARG A 11 -10.16 2.84 -16.87
N GLU A 12 -9.62 4.00 -16.51
CA GLU A 12 -8.35 4.49 -17.03
C GLU A 12 -7.16 3.70 -16.45
N ILE A 13 -7.17 3.40 -15.15
CA ILE A 13 -6.17 2.53 -14.53
C ILE A 13 -6.26 1.13 -15.13
N GLY A 14 -7.47 0.59 -15.28
CA GLY A 14 -7.72 -0.68 -15.93
C GLY A 14 -7.19 -0.74 -17.37
N ALA A 15 -7.35 0.33 -18.13
CA ALA A 15 -6.81 0.41 -19.51
C ALA A 15 -5.28 0.38 -19.56
N ARG A 16 -4.60 0.95 -18.52
CA ARG A 16 -3.12 0.96 -18.43
C ARG A 16 -2.52 -0.34 -17.93
N THR A 17 -3.25 -1.07 -17.11
CA THR A 17 -2.77 -2.28 -16.42
C THR A 17 -3.39 -3.57 -16.96
N GLY A 18 -4.14 -3.49 -18.05
CA GLY A 18 -4.93 -4.62 -18.55
C GLY A 18 -6.12 -4.96 -17.65
N GLY A 19 -6.56 -4.02 -16.81
CA GLY A 19 -7.68 -4.17 -15.88
C GLY A 19 -7.29 -4.51 -14.44
N ASP A 20 -6.00 -4.79 -14.18
CA ASP A 20 -5.52 -5.17 -12.84
C ASP A 20 -4.84 -3.98 -12.14
N ILE A 21 -5.19 -3.75 -10.88
CA ILE A 21 -4.53 -2.77 -10.02
C ILE A 21 -3.59 -3.52 -9.06
N TYR A 22 -2.30 -3.26 -9.19
CA TYR A 22 -1.28 -3.83 -8.32
C TYR A 22 -0.94 -2.84 -7.21
N ILE A 23 -1.34 -3.17 -5.99
CA ILE A 23 -1.11 -2.34 -4.80
C ILE A 23 0.16 -2.79 -4.10
N GLY A 24 1.23 -2.03 -4.22
CA GLY A 24 2.47 -2.27 -3.47
C GLY A 24 2.31 -1.80 -2.03
N VAL A 25 2.32 -2.72 -1.06
CA VAL A 25 2.29 -2.37 0.37
C VAL A 25 3.71 -2.30 0.89
N VAL A 26 4.20 -1.08 1.07
CA VAL A 26 5.59 -0.81 1.42
C VAL A 26 5.69 -0.08 2.76
N GLY A 27 6.89 0.06 3.28
CA GLY A 27 7.09 0.76 4.55
C GLY A 27 8.20 0.12 5.39
N PRO A 28 8.50 0.70 6.54
CA PRO A 28 9.45 0.16 7.48
C PRO A 28 9.06 -1.24 7.98
N VAL A 29 10.03 -2.06 8.37
CA VAL A 29 9.72 -3.34 9.04
C VAL A 29 8.93 -3.09 10.32
N ARG A 30 8.04 -4.04 10.70
CA ARG A 30 7.22 -3.98 11.92
C ARG A 30 6.22 -2.80 12.00
N SER A 31 5.97 -2.10 10.90
CA SER A 31 4.96 -1.02 10.84
C SER A 31 3.51 -1.51 10.74
N GLY A 32 3.27 -2.81 10.50
CA GLY A 32 1.92 -3.37 10.36
C GLY A 32 1.50 -3.72 8.92
N LYS A 33 2.42 -3.72 7.95
CA LYS A 33 2.14 -4.07 6.53
C LYS A 33 1.37 -5.37 6.37
N SER A 34 1.90 -6.45 6.93
CA SER A 34 1.28 -7.78 6.82
C SER A 34 -0.08 -7.84 7.53
N THR A 35 -0.28 -7.06 8.60
CA THR A 35 -1.58 -6.91 9.26
C THR A 35 -2.58 -6.20 8.35
N PHE A 36 -2.17 -5.11 7.71
CA PHE A 36 -2.99 -4.41 6.72
C PHE A 36 -3.38 -5.33 5.57
N ILE A 37 -2.40 -6.03 4.96
CA ILE A 37 -2.66 -6.98 3.86
C ILE A 37 -3.64 -8.07 4.29
N LYS A 38 -3.44 -8.65 5.47
CA LYS A 38 -4.35 -9.66 6.01
C LYS A 38 -5.77 -9.14 6.14
N ARG A 39 -5.95 -7.96 6.73
CA ARG A 39 -7.27 -7.33 6.87
C ARG A 39 -7.91 -7.00 5.52
N PHE A 40 -7.14 -6.46 4.60
CA PHE A 40 -7.61 -6.18 3.25
C PHE A 40 -8.13 -7.46 2.56
N MET A 41 -7.36 -8.53 2.65
CA MET A 41 -7.75 -9.83 2.11
C MET A 41 -9.03 -10.37 2.78
N GLU A 42 -9.08 -10.37 4.11
CA GLU A 42 -10.20 -10.91 4.87
C GLU A 42 -11.51 -10.13 4.66
N GLN A 43 -11.44 -8.81 4.57
CA GLN A 43 -12.62 -7.94 4.54
C GLN A 43 -13.12 -7.65 3.11
N LEU A 44 -12.23 -7.56 2.13
CA LEU A 44 -12.60 -7.18 0.76
C LEU A 44 -12.41 -8.33 -0.24
N VAL A 45 -11.25 -8.99 -0.24
CA VAL A 45 -10.88 -9.91 -1.31
C VAL A 45 -11.54 -11.27 -1.15
N LEU A 46 -11.43 -11.91 0.03
CA LEU A 46 -12.00 -13.24 0.27
C LEU A 46 -13.52 -13.27 0.11
N PRO A 47 -14.30 -12.27 0.56
CA PRO A 47 -15.74 -12.24 0.30
C PRO A 47 -16.11 -12.14 -1.18
N ALA A 48 -15.26 -11.50 -2.01
CA ALA A 48 -15.48 -11.36 -3.44
C ALA A 48 -15.17 -12.63 -4.25
N ILE A 49 -14.45 -13.59 -3.67
CA ILE A 49 -14.14 -14.88 -4.33
C ILE A 49 -15.34 -15.83 -4.20
N GLY A 50 -16.03 -16.11 -5.31
CA GLY A 50 -17.21 -16.98 -5.33
C GLY A 50 -16.93 -18.45 -4.99
N PRO A 51 -16.00 -19.17 -5.70
CA PRO A 51 -15.76 -20.59 -5.48
C PRO A 51 -15.08 -20.86 -4.12
N ALA A 52 -15.62 -21.77 -3.30
CA ALA A 52 -15.09 -22.08 -1.98
C ALA A 52 -13.62 -22.56 -2.00
N ALA A 53 -13.25 -23.42 -2.96
CA ALA A 53 -11.90 -23.91 -3.10
C ALA A 53 -10.88 -22.80 -3.50
N ALA A 54 -11.31 -21.81 -4.30
CA ALA A 54 -10.47 -20.65 -4.64
C ALA A 54 -10.29 -19.72 -3.43
N ARG A 55 -11.34 -19.52 -2.64
CA ARG A 55 -11.31 -18.73 -1.40
C ARG A 55 -10.39 -19.36 -0.36
N GLU A 56 -10.40 -20.69 -0.24
CA GLU A 56 -9.53 -21.42 0.69
C GLU A 56 -8.05 -21.30 0.29
N ARG A 57 -7.73 -21.47 -1.00
CA ARG A 57 -6.39 -21.21 -1.51
C ARG A 57 -5.91 -19.78 -1.23
N ALA A 58 -6.75 -18.78 -1.54
CA ALA A 58 -6.41 -17.38 -1.27
C ALA A 58 -6.23 -17.10 0.24
N ARG A 59 -6.91 -17.85 1.11
CA ARG A 59 -6.70 -17.78 2.56
C ARG A 59 -5.35 -18.35 2.98
N ASP A 60 -4.87 -19.42 2.35
CA ASP A 60 -3.58 -20.02 2.63
C ASP A 60 -2.40 -19.13 2.16
N GLU A 61 -2.67 -18.21 1.24
CA GLU A 61 -1.69 -17.22 0.76
C GLU A 61 -1.50 -16.04 1.72
N LEU A 62 -2.37 -15.88 2.74
CA LEU A 62 -2.28 -14.76 3.67
C LEU A 62 -0.92 -14.69 4.37
N PRO A 63 -0.40 -13.47 4.59
CA PRO A 63 0.79 -13.30 5.39
C PRO A 63 0.59 -13.89 6.79
N GLN A 64 1.49 -14.75 7.20
CA GLN A 64 1.52 -15.19 8.58
C GLN A 64 2.03 -14.03 9.42
N SER A 65 1.17 -13.50 10.29
CA SER A 65 1.57 -12.52 11.29
C SER A 65 2.58 -13.20 12.21
N ALA A 66 3.86 -13.00 11.93
CA ALA A 66 4.92 -13.48 12.80
C ALA A 66 4.85 -12.64 14.09
N ALA A 67 4.23 -13.19 15.13
CA ALA A 67 4.42 -12.73 16.51
C ALA A 67 5.88 -12.89 16.96
N GLY A 68 6.74 -13.44 16.09
CA GLY A 68 8.16 -13.66 16.30
C GLY A 68 9.03 -12.49 15.84
N ARG A 69 10.16 -12.35 16.50
CA ARG A 69 11.14 -11.27 16.25
C ARG A 69 11.93 -11.44 14.95
N THR A 70 11.77 -12.54 14.22
CA THR A 70 12.60 -12.89 13.07
C THR A 70 11.85 -12.70 11.76
N ILE A 71 12.41 -11.89 10.86
CA ILE A 71 11.91 -11.69 9.50
C ILE A 71 12.33 -12.91 8.66
N MET A 72 11.37 -13.58 8.01
CA MET A 72 11.57 -14.90 7.41
C MET A 72 11.74 -14.90 5.90
N THR A 73 11.26 -13.87 5.17
CA THR A 73 11.28 -13.84 3.70
C THR A 73 12.00 -12.63 3.15
N THR A 74 12.68 -12.79 2.02
CA THR A 74 13.34 -11.72 1.28
C THR A 74 12.65 -11.40 -0.05
N GLU A 75 11.66 -12.21 -0.45
CA GLU A 75 10.99 -12.11 -1.73
C GLU A 75 9.63 -11.46 -1.59
N PRO A 76 9.26 -10.56 -2.52
CA PRO A 76 7.91 -10.02 -2.63
C PRO A 76 6.90 -11.13 -2.94
N LYS A 77 5.75 -11.07 -2.30
CA LYS A 77 4.66 -12.02 -2.52
C LYS A 77 3.44 -11.33 -3.09
N PHE A 78 2.94 -11.83 -4.22
CA PHE A 78 1.69 -11.37 -4.81
C PHE A 78 0.50 -12.08 -4.16
N ILE A 79 -0.46 -11.33 -3.65
CA ILE A 79 -1.59 -11.85 -2.87
C ILE A 79 -2.90 -11.18 -3.31
N PRO A 80 -3.90 -11.93 -3.76
CA PRO A 80 -3.84 -13.33 -4.14
C PRO A 80 -3.05 -13.56 -5.44
N GLU A 81 -2.77 -14.83 -5.78
CA GLU A 81 -2.06 -15.19 -7.01
C GLU A 81 -2.75 -14.66 -8.26
N THR A 82 -4.08 -14.63 -8.28
CA THR A 82 -4.91 -14.08 -9.35
C THR A 82 -5.67 -12.86 -8.87
N ALA A 83 -5.63 -11.75 -9.63
CA ALA A 83 -6.36 -10.53 -9.31
C ALA A 83 -7.88 -10.78 -9.18
N VAL A 84 -8.49 -10.22 -8.15
CA VAL A 84 -9.90 -10.40 -7.79
C VAL A 84 -10.69 -9.12 -8.08
N PRO A 85 -11.85 -9.22 -8.75
CA PRO A 85 -12.71 -8.07 -8.98
C PRO A 85 -13.34 -7.60 -7.66
N LEU A 86 -13.15 -6.32 -7.36
CA LEU A 86 -13.77 -5.63 -6.24
C LEU A 86 -14.75 -4.58 -6.75
N GLN A 87 -15.93 -4.56 -6.15
CA GLN A 87 -16.91 -3.51 -6.37
C GLN A 87 -16.60 -2.34 -5.44
N LEU A 88 -16.37 -1.17 -6.01
CA LEU A 88 -16.18 0.06 -5.23
C LEU A 88 -17.53 0.73 -4.97
N GLU A 89 -17.69 1.29 -3.78
CA GLU A 89 -18.84 2.14 -3.48
C GLU A 89 -18.88 3.30 -4.49
N GLY A 90 -20.02 3.43 -5.20
CA GLY A 90 -20.16 4.41 -6.29
C GLY A 90 -20.21 3.78 -7.69
N GLY A 91 -20.14 2.43 -7.82
CA GLY A 91 -20.45 1.69 -9.04
C GLY A 91 -19.26 1.40 -9.96
N GLY A 92 -18.03 1.57 -9.48
CA GLY A 92 -16.83 1.13 -10.22
C GLY A 92 -16.42 -0.29 -9.86
N GLU A 93 -15.92 -1.05 -10.84
CA GLU A 93 -15.27 -2.33 -10.63
C GLU A 93 -13.78 -2.20 -10.95
N CYS A 94 -12.93 -2.72 -10.06
CA CYS A 94 -11.50 -2.84 -10.32
C CYS A 94 -11.03 -4.24 -9.92
N ARG A 95 -10.04 -4.76 -10.62
CA ARG A 95 -9.39 -6.02 -10.26
C ARG A 95 -8.14 -5.71 -9.45
N VAL A 96 -8.06 -6.21 -8.24
CA VAL A 96 -7.01 -5.83 -7.29
C VAL A 96 -6.12 -7.02 -6.96
N ARG A 97 -4.84 -6.72 -6.81
CA ARG A 97 -3.81 -7.63 -6.32
C ARG A 97 -2.86 -6.86 -5.42
N LEU A 98 -2.60 -7.38 -4.24
CA LEU A 98 -1.64 -6.81 -3.29
C LEU A 98 -0.25 -7.40 -3.53
N ILE A 99 0.78 -6.64 -3.20
CA ILE A 99 2.15 -7.11 -3.21
C ILE A 99 2.72 -6.86 -1.81
N ASP A 100 2.98 -7.94 -1.08
CA ASP A 100 3.66 -7.90 0.22
C ASP A 100 5.17 -7.89 0.02
N CYS A 101 5.86 -7.04 0.75
CA CYS A 101 7.32 -6.97 0.75
C CYS A 101 7.85 -6.92 2.19
N VAL A 102 9.12 -7.28 2.35
CA VAL A 102 9.77 -7.26 3.67
C VAL A 102 9.73 -5.88 4.30
N GLY A 103 10.02 -4.86 3.50
CA GLY A 103 10.13 -3.48 3.94
C GLY A 103 11.57 -3.06 4.23
N TYR A 104 11.71 -1.79 4.53
CA TYR A 104 12.99 -1.16 4.86
C TYR A 104 13.35 -1.38 6.32
N MET A 105 14.61 -1.64 6.59
CA MET A 105 15.10 -1.82 7.96
C MET A 105 15.04 -0.49 8.72
N VAL A 106 14.78 -0.61 10.03
CA VAL A 106 14.74 0.53 10.95
C VAL A 106 15.74 0.31 12.08
N GLU A 107 16.20 1.40 12.64
CA GLU A 107 17.10 1.36 13.80
C GLU A 107 16.40 0.67 14.99
N GLY A 108 17.08 -0.32 15.58
CA GLY A 108 16.50 -1.14 16.66
C GLY A 108 15.67 -2.35 16.20
N ALA A 109 15.49 -2.58 14.89
CA ALA A 109 14.90 -3.83 14.42
C ALA A 109 15.85 -5.01 14.63
N MET A 110 15.31 -6.13 15.13
CA MET A 110 16.09 -7.36 15.33
C MET A 110 15.89 -8.33 14.17
N GLY A 111 16.88 -9.21 13.93
CA GLY A 111 16.78 -10.30 12.95
C GLY A 111 17.52 -10.04 11.64
N HIS A 112 18.21 -8.92 11.52
CA HIS A 112 19.13 -8.63 10.42
C HIS A 112 20.58 -9.05 10.73
N GLU A 113 20.87 -9.39 11.98
CA GLU A 113 22.16 -9.90 12.43
C GLU A 113 22.05 -11.33 12.96
N GLU A 114 23.10 -12.10 12.75
CA GLU A 114 23.29 -13.43 13.27
C GLU A 114 24.73 -13.55 13.82
N ASN A 115 24.87 -13.83 15.12
CA ASN A 115 26.18 -13.90 15.80
C ASN A 115 27.04 -12.62 15.63
N ASP A 116 26.45 -11.46 15.85
CA ASP A 116 27.08 -10.13 15.71
C ASP A 116 27.64 -9.84 14.29
N ARG A 117 27.08 -10.49 13.28
CA ARG A 117 27.41 -10.27 11.87
C ARG A 117 26.14 -10.09 11.05
N PRO A 118 26.19 -9.34 9.95
CA PRO A 118 25.07 -9.23 9.02
C PRO A 118 24.61 -10.62 8.58
N ARG A 119 23.32 -10.90 8.72
CA ARG A 119 22.73 -12.15 8.23
C ARG A 119 22.80 -12.18 6.70
N MET A 120 23.50 -13.16 6.16
CA MET A 120 23.63 -13.36 4.71
C MET A 120 22.46 -14.19 4.19
N VAL A 121 21.90 -13.80 3.05
CA VAL A 121 20.76 -14.46 2.42
C VAL A 121 20.94 -14.56 0.91
N LYS A 122 20.34 -15.59 0.31
CA LYS A 122 20.15 -15.68 -1.14
C LYS A 122 18.92 -14.86 -1.52
N SER A 123 19.02 -14.14 -2.62
CA SER A 123 17.91 -13.36 -3.18
C SER A 123 17.92 -13.54 -4.70
N PRO A 124 16.73 -13.55 -5.36
CA PRO A 124 16.64 -13.67 -6.82
C PRO A 124 17.33 -12.54 -7.59
N TRP A 125 17.66 -11.46 -6.90
CA TRP A 125 18.23 -10.25 -7.47
C TRP A 125 19.76 -10.24 -7.55
N PHE A 126 20.42 -11.23 -6.92
CA PHE A 126 21.87 -11.31 -6.82
C PHE A 126 22.37 -12.73 -7.07
N ASP A 127 23.47 -12.85 -7.80
CA ASP A 127 24.10 -14.15 -8.10
C ASP A 127 24.92 -14.71 -6.91
N HIS A 128 25.02 -13.96 -5.82
CA HIS A 128 25.76 -14.31 -4.61
C HIS A 128 24.93 -13.97 -3.36
N GLU A 129 25.35 -14.50 -2.22
CA GLU A 129 24.74 -14.13 -0.94
C GLU A 129 25.06 -12.68 -0.59
N VAL A 130 24.04 -11.95 -0.14
CA VAL A 130 24.12 -10.55 0.24
C VAL A 130 23.56 -10.34 1.66
N PRO A 131 23.92 -9.25 2.34
CA PRO A 131 23.28 -8.92 3.61
C PRO A 131 21.76 -8.85 3.48
N PHE A 132 21.07 -9.34 4.49
CA PHE A 132 19.60 -9.37 4.52
C PHE A 132 18.98 -8.00 4.24
N ASP A 133 19.54 -6.93 4.80
CA ASP A 133 19.06 -5.55 4.62
C ASP A 133 19.08 -5.14 3.15
N LEU A 134 20.20 -5.44 2.46
CA LEU A 134 20.34 -5.15 1.04
C LEU A 134 19.34 -5.94 0.19
N ALA A 135 19.12 -7.22 0.51
CA ALA A 135 18.14 -8.04 -0.19
C ALA A 135 16.71 -7.52 0.01
N ALA A 136 16.35 -7.18 1.25
CA ALA A 136 15.04 -6.67 1.62
C ALA A 136 14.73 -5.30 0.96
N GLU A 137 15.69 -4.38 1.00
CA GLU A 137 15.58 -3.06 0.36
C GLU A 137 15.46 -3.20 -1.17
N THR A 138 16.31 -4.02 -1.78
CA THR A 138 16.27 -4.24 -3.24
C THR A 138 14.94 -4.85 -3.67
N GLY A 139 14.44 -5.87 -2.95
CA GLY A 139 13.14 -6.47 -3.23
C GLY A 139 12.00 -5.48 -3.07
N THR A 140 12.01 -4.67 -2.01
CA THR A 140 10.98 -3.64 -1.78
C THR A 140 11.00 -2.57 -2.87
N ARG A 141 12.20 -2.09 -3.25
CA ARG A 141 12.35 -1.11 -4.34
C ARG A 141 11.84 -1.65 -5.67
N LYS A 142 12.13 -2.93 -6.00
CA LYS A 142 11.62 -3.57 -7.22
C LYS A 142 10.09 -3.67 -7.22
N VAL A 143 9.46 -3.98 -6.08
CA VAL A 143 8.01 -3.95 -5.95
C VAL A 143 7.46 -2.58 -6.33
N ILE A 144 8.04 -1.53 -5.78
CA ILE A 144 7.61 -0.17 -6.04
C ILE A 144 7.82 0.19 -7.52
N CYS A 145 9.03 -0.02 -8.05
CA CYS A 145 9.41 0.44 -9.39
C CYS A 145 8.73 -0.34 -10.50
N GLU A 146 8.75 -1.67 -10.42
CA GLU A 146 8.48 -2.56 -11.54
C GLU A 146 7.09 -3.19 -11.47
N HIS A 147 6.56 -3.45 -10.28
CA HIS A 147 5.38 -4.30 -10.11
C HIS A 147 4.14 -3.57 -9.62
N SER A 148 4.26 -2.47 -8.86
CA SER A 148 3.08 -1.77 -8.35
C SER A 148 2.55 -0.71 -9.32
N THR A 149 1.23 -0.61 -9.41
CA THR A 149 0.53 0.49 -10.08
C THR A 149 0.41 1.68 -9.14
N ILE A 150 0.15 1.39 -7.87
CA ILE A 150 -0.05 2.35 -6.78
C ILE A 150 0.67 1.85 -5.53
N GLY A 151 1.01 2.77 -4.63
CA GLY A 151 1.63 2.47 -3.35
C GLY A 151 0.70 2.70 -2.16
N ILE A 152 0.83 1.86 -1.14
CA ILE A 152 0.35 2.14 0.21
C ILE A 152 1.56 2.05 1.13
N VAL A 153 1.97 3.18 1.69
CA VAL A 153 3.05 3.23 2.67
C VAL A 153 2.45 3.02 4.05
N VAL A 154 2.84 1.96 4.74
CA VAL A 154 2.41 1.71 6.11
C VAL A 154 3.54 2.06 7.06
N THR A 155 3.36 3.09 7.86
CA THR A 155 4.24 3.50 8.95
C THR A 155 3.51 3.45 10.29
N THR A 156 4.11 3.89 11.39
CA THR A 156 3.50 3.85 12.72
C THR A 156 3.93 5.02 13.61
N ASP A 157 3.08 5.35 14.56
CA ASP A 157 3.39 6.25 15.66
C ASP A 157 4.27 5.63 16.77
N GLY A 158 4.67 4.36 16.61
CA GLY A 158 5.44 3.59 17.58
C GLY A 158 4.60 2.76 18.55
N SER A 159 3.28 2.95 18.59
CA SER A 159 2.41 2.25 19.56
C SER A 159 2.16 0.77 19.23
N VAL A 160 2.45 0.34 18.01
CA VAL A 160 2.16 -1.04 17.52
C VAL A 160 3.36 -1.99 17.64
N SER A 161 4.51 -1.51 18.07
CA SER A 161 5.75 -2.30 18.18
C SER A 161 6.61 -1.83 19.37
N ASP A 162 7.70 -2.56 19.64
CA ASP A 162 8.68 -2.18 20.65
C ASP A 162 9.66 -1.08 20.20
N ILE A 163 9.55 -0.63 18.93
CA ILE A 163 10.41 0.39 18.34
C ILE A 163 9.72 1.74 18.48
N PRO A 164 10.35 2.75 19.08
CA PRO A 164 9.76 4.07 19.24
C PRO A 164 9.63 4.80 17.89
N ARG A 165 8.75 5.81 17.83
CA ARG A 165 8.46 6.60 16.61
C ARG A 165 9.72 7.14 15.92
N GLU A 166 10.69 7.60 16.69
CA GLU A 166 11.93 8.17 16.17
C GLU A 166 12.72 7.18 15.33
N GLY A 167 12.66 5.87 15.64
CA GLY A 167 13.29 4.81 14.87
C GLY A 167 12.73 4.65 13.47
N TYR A 168 11.48 5.07 13.25
CA TYR A 168 10.80 4.98 11.96
C TYR A 168 11.02 6.20 11.07
N ALA A 169 11.15 7.40 11.64
CA ALA A 169 11.09 8.67 10.92
C ALA A 169 12.11 8.78 9.77
N ARG A 170 13.36 8.35 10.01
CA ARG A 170 14.41 8.39 8.98
C ARG A 170 14.12 7.47 7.79
N THR A 171 13.71 6.24 8.09
CA THR A 171 13.41 5.24 7.07
C THR A 171 12.15 5.62 6.28
N GLU A 172 11.14 6.12 6.96
CA GLU A 172 9.91 6.63 6.36
C GLU A 172 10.19 7.76 5.36
N LYS A 173 10.97 8.76 5.77
CA LYS A 173 11.37 9.86 4.88
C LYS A 173 12.07 9.35 3.62
N ARG A 174 12.98 8.40 3.75
CA ARG A 174 13.67 7.78 2.62
C ARG A 174 12.70 7.09 1.66
N ILE A 175 11.69 6.36 2.19
CA ILE A 175 10.68 5.70 1.38
C ILE A 175 9.86 6.71 0.58
N VAL A 176 9.44 7.78 1.23
CA VAL A 176 8.70 8.88 0.61
C VAL A 176 9.52 9.50 -0.53
N GLU A 177 10.78 9.89 -0.27
CA GLU A 177 11.68 10.44 -1.28
C GLU A 177 11.88 9.50 -2.49
N GLU A 178 11.96 8.17 -2.26
CA GLU A 178 12.08 7.18 -3.35
C GLU A 178 10.78 7.08 -4.17
N LEU A 179 9.60 7.13 -3.53
CA LEU A 179 8.30 7.10 -4.22
C LEU A 179 8.07 8.37 -5.04
N ASP A 180 8.40 9.53 -4.49
CA ASP A 180 8.29 10.82 -5.17
C ASP A 180 9.17 10.87 -6.42
N ALA A 181 10.41 10.39 -6.30
CA ALA A 181 11.34 10.32 -7.43
C ALA A 181 10.81 9.43 -8.57
N LEU A 182 9.96 8.45 -8.26
CA LEU A 182 9.33 7.56 -9.25
C LEU A 182 8.04 8.14 -9.85
N GLY A 183 7.48 9.19 -9.25
CA GLY A 183 6.21 9.79 -9.67
C GLY A 183 5.02 8.83 -9.61
N LYS A 184 5.06 7.85 -8.71
CA LYS A 184 3.95 6.90 -8.51
C LYS A 184 2.96 7.43 -7.48
N PRO A 185 1.65 7.29 -7.72
CA PRO A 185 0.65 7.68 -6.74
C PRO A 185 0.71 6.76 -5.52
N TYR A 186 0.65 7.33 -4.32
CA TYR A 186 0.61 6.59 -3.06
C TYR A 186 -0.06 7.41 -1.95
N ILE A 187 -0.47 6.72 -0.91
CA ILE A 187 -0.90 7.31 0.35
C ILE A 187 -0.10 6.72 1.51
N ILE A 188 -0.10 7.41 2.64
CA ILE A 188 0.56 6.96 3.85
C ILE A 188 -0.49 6.57 4.89
N LEU A 189 -0.39 5.36 5.43
CA LEU A 189 -1.17 4.90 6.57
C LEU A 189 -0.31 5.00 7.83
N LEU A 190 -0.72 5.83 8.78
CA LEU A 190 -0.11 5.93 10.10
C LEU A 190 -0.80 4.93 11.03
N ASN A 191 -0.21 3.73 11.18
CA ASN A 191 -0.74 2.67 12.01
C ASN A 191 -0.53 2.97 13.50
N SER A 192 -1.62 3.04 14.23
CA SER A 192 -1.68 3.36 15.65
C SER A 192 -2.66 2.45 16.39
N THR A 193 -2.40 2.19 17.66
CA THR A 193 -3.38 1.55 18.55
C THR A 193 -4.50 2.52 18.95
N HIS A 194 -4.28 3.85 18.77
CA HIS A 194 -5.24 4.91 19.09
C HIS A 194 -5.33 5.93 17.95
N PRO A 195 -5.85 5.56 16.77
CA PRO A 195 -5.85 6.43 15.58
C PRO A 195 -6.68 7.72 15.78
N GLU A 196 -7.67 7.68 16.68
CA GLU A 196 -8.53 8.82 17.00
C GLU A 196 -7.94 9.78 18.03
N ALA A 197 -6.83 9.43 18.66
CA ALA A 197 -6.18 10.28 19.67
C ALA A 197 -5.71 11.61 19.05
N PRO A 198 -5.85 12.74 19.77
CA PRO A 198 -5.43 14.05 19.27
C PRO A 198 -3.95 14.08 18.85
N GLU A 199 -3.09 13.40 19.59
CA GLU A 199 -1.65 13.32 19.33
C GLU A 199 -1.37 12.59 18.01
N THR A 200 -2.08 11.49 17.76
CA THR A 200 -1.95 10.72 16.50
C THR A 200 -2.45 11.52 15.30
N LYS A 201 -3.57 12.23 15.46
CA LYS A 201 -4.10 13.11 14.40
C LYS A 201 -3.15 14.28 14.12
N GLN A 202 -2.62 14.90 15.15
CA GLN A 202 -1.64 15.98 15.01
C GLN A 202 -0.35 15.50 14.31
N LEU A 203 0.12 14.29 14.65
CA LEU A 203 1.25 13.66 13.96
C LEU A 203 0.94 13.43 12.48
N ALA A 204 -0.22 12.85 12.16
CA ALA A 204 -0.64 12.61 10.78
C ALA A 204 -0.74 13.92 9.97
N GLU A 205 -1.31 14.98 10.54
CA GLU A 205 -1.37 16.29 9.92
C GLU A 205 0.00 16.93 9.72
N GLY A 206 0.93 16.73 10.66
CA GLY A 206 2.32 17.15 10.53
C GLY A 206 3.00 16.45 9.36
N MET A 207 2.91 15.13 9.32
CA MET A 207 3.45 14.31 8.24
C MET A 207 2.85 14.67 6.87
N ALA A 208 1.52 14.90 6.79
CA ALA A 208 0.87 15.30 5.56
C ALA A 208 1.40 16.63 5.01
N ARG A 209 1.69 17.59 5.88
CA ARG A 209 2.33 18.86 5.47
C ARG A 209 3.78 18.69 5.05
N ASP A 210 4.55 17.86 5.78
CA ASP A 210 5.98 17.67 5.55
C ASP A 210 6.27 16.90 4.27
N TYR A 211 5.38 15.96 3.90
CA TYR A 211 5.51 15.09 2.72
C TYR A 211 4.67 15.53 1.53
N ASP A 212 3.75 16.49 1.71
CA ASP A 212 2.77 16.91 0.67
C ASP A 212 1.94 15.74 0.11
N HIS A 213 1.58 14.78 1.00
CA HIS A 213 0.80 13.60 0.66
C HIS A 213 -0.29 13.32 1.68
N THR A 214 -1.30 12.56 1.26
CA THR A 214 -2.37 12.08 2.14
C THR A 214 -1.83 11.13 3.20
N VAL A 215 -2.01 11.48 4.49
CA VAL A 215 -1.67 10.62 5.64
C VAL A 215 -2.94 10.30 6.41
N LEU A 216 -3.26 9.02 6.53
CA LEU A 216 -4.45 8.53 7.23
C LEU A 216 -4.06 7.81 8.52
N PRO A 217 -4.45 8.30 9.70
CA PRO A 217 -4.30 7.56 10.94
C PRO A 217 -5.30 6.40 10.97
N VAL A 218 -4.82 5.18 11.19
CA VAL A 218 -5.63 3.95 11.16
C VAL A 218 -5.15 2.95 12.21
N SER A 219 -6.05 2.07 12.66
CA SER A 219 -5.65 0.84 13.35
C SER A 219 -5.72 -0.32 12.35
N CYS A 220 -4.57 -0.79 11.87
CA CYS A 220 -4.54 -1.89 10.90
C CYS A 220 -5.21 -3.18 11.42
N VAL A 221 -5.32 -3.35 12.72
CA VAL A 221 -5.99 -4.51 13.34
C VAL A 221 -7.51 -4.39 13.24
N ASP A 222 -8.05 -3.17 13.32
CA ASP A 222 -9.49 -2.93 13.43
C ASP A 222 -10.13 -2.48 12.10
N LEU A 223 -9.36 -2.42 11.00
CA LEU A 223 -9.89 -2.06 9.68
C LEU A 223 -11.03 -2.99 9.27
N ASP A 224 -12.17 -2.41 8.96
CA ASP A 224 -13.33 -3.06 8.38
C ASP A 224 -13.44 -2.80 6.86
N ALA A 225 -14.46 -3.33 6.21
CA ALA A 225 -14.66 -3.20 4.78
C ALA A 225 -14.92 -1.74 4.35
N GLU A 226 -15.62 -0.94 5.17
CA GLU A 226 -15.94 0.46 4.88
C GLU A 226 -14.67 1.33 4.95
N ALA A 227 -13.89 1.18 6.00
CA ALA A 227 -12.61 1.89 6.16
C ALA A 227 -11.64 1.55 5.01
N LEU A 228 -11.52 0.26 4.65
CA LEU A 228 -10.69 -0.17 3.53
C LEU A 228 -11.18 0.36 2.18
N GLY A 229 -12.50 0.40 1.96
CA GLY A 229 -13.09 1.02 0.79
C GLY A 229 -12.77 2.52 0.70
N SER A 230 -12.78 3.22 1.83
CA SER A 230 -12.39 4.63 1.93
C SER A 230 -10.90 4.83 1.63
N ILE A 231 -10.03 3.98 2.15
CA ILE A 231 -8.59 3.98 1.84
C ILE A 231 -8.36 3.80 0.33
N LEU A 232 -9.01 2.83 -0.30
CA LEU A 232 -8.91 2.62 -1.75
C LEU A 232 -9.36 3.85 -2.54
N ARG A 233 -10.44 4.51 -2.13
CA ARG A 233 -10.88 5.76 -2.77
C ARG A 233 -9.83 6.85 -2.66
N GLN A 234 -9.22 7.05 -1.49
CA GLN A 234 -8.16 8.04 -1.32
C GLN A 234 -6.96 7.74 -2.23
N VAL A 235 -6.53 6.49 -2.32
CA VAL A 235 -5.46 6.10 -3.24
C VAL A 235 -5.80 6.45 -4.69
N LEU A 236 -7.06 6.26 -5.11
CA LEU A 236 -7.49 6.60 -6.47
C LEU A 236 -7.45 8.11 -6.76
N TYR A 237 -7.64 8.95 -5.75
CA TYR A 237 -7.53 10.41 -5.90
C TYR A 237 -6.09 10.91 -6.06
N GLU A 238 -5.10 10.13 -5.67
CA GLU A 238 -3.68 10.48 -5.88
C GLU A 238 -3.23 10.32 -7.34
N PHE A 239 -4.07 9.74 -8.21
CA PHE A 239 -3.75 9.68 -9.64
C PHE A 239 -3.90 11.06 -10.29
N PRO A 240 -2.89 11.52 -11.06
CA PRO A 240 -2.97 12.79 -11.75
C PRO A 240 -4.11 12.78 -12.78
N VAL A 241 -4.92 13.82 -12.77
CA VAL A 241 -5.94 14.03 -13.81
C VAL A 241 -5.22 14.27 -15.14
N ARG A 242 -5.50 13.44 -16.14
CA ARG A 242 -4.89 13.54 -17.49
C ARG A 242 -5.77 14.19 -18.52
N GLU A 243 -7.07 14.04 -18.37
CA GLU A 243 -8.06 14.52 -19.34
C GLU A 243 -9.29 15.03 -18.60
N LEU A 244 -9.79 16.18 -19.04
CA LEU A 244 -11.02 16.78 -18.55
C LEU A 244 -11.96 16.94 -19.74
N ASP A 245 -13.01 16.14 -19.80
CA ASP A 245 -14.07 16.25 -20.80
C ASP A 245 -15.14 17.24 -20.32
N PHE A 246 -15.27 18.36 -21.02
CA PHE A 246 -16.31 19.34 -20.75
C PHE A 246 -17.52 19.09 -21.67
N ALA A 247 -18.60 18.55 -21.12
CA ALA A 247 -19.88 18.50 -21.81
C ALA A 247 -20.59 19.87 -21.73
N LEU A 248 -20.35 20.73 -22.70
CA LEU A 248 -21.01 22.03 -22.78
C LEU A 248 -22.43 21.89 -23.34
N PRO A 249 -23.45 22.51 -22.73
CA PRO A 249 -24.78 22.59 -23.30
C PRO A 249 -24.74 23.28 -24.68
N ARG A 250 -25.60 22.85 -25.61
CA ARG A 250 -25.63 23.37 -26.99
C ARG A 250 -25.73 24.88 -27.12
N TRP A 251 -26.36 25.55 -26.15
CA TRP A 251 -26.47 27.01 -26.14
C TRP A 251 -25.14 27.73 -25.91
N VAL A 252 -24.17 27.09 -25.23
CA VAL A 252 -22.83 27.67 -25.02
C VAL A 252 -22.03 27.63 -26.31
N THR A 253 -22.12 26.54 -27.09
CA THR A 253 -21.44 26.42 -28.36
C THR A 253 -21.98 27.33 -29.47
N MET A 254 -23.18 27.93 -29.26
CA MET A 254 -23.77 28.93 -30.16
C MET A 254 -23.31 30.36 -29.87
N LEU A 255 -22.63 30.62 -28.75
CA LEU A 255 -22.14 31.96 -28.39
C LEU A 255 -20.84 32.34 -29.12
N GLU A 256 -20.14 31.40 -29.74
CA GLU A 256 -18.90 31.66 -30.48
C GLU A 256 -19.10 32.17 -31.92
N ASN A 257 -20.34 32.23 -32.41
CA ASN A 257 -20.70 32.66 -33.78
C ASN A 257 -21.52 33.96 -33.82
N GLY A 258 -21.31 34.86 -32.86
CA GLY A 258 -21.95 36.17 -32.78
C GLY A 258 -20.95 37.31 -32.92
#